data_8221ce4d14961a7fa4d084cb322a9178
#
_entry.id   8221ce4d14961a7fa4d084cb322a9178
#
_cell.length_a   1.000
_cell.length_b   1.000
_cell.length_c   1.000
_cell.angle_alpha   90.00
_cell.angle_beta   90.00
_cell.angle_gamma   90.00
#
_symmetry.space_group_name_H-M   'P 1'
#
loop_
_entity.id
_entity.type
_entity.pdbx_description
1 polymer ?
#
loop_
_entity_poly.entity_id
_entity_poly.type
_entity_poly.pdbx_seq_one_letter_code
_entity_poly.pdbx_strand_id
1 'polypeptide(L)'
;DGIFNVKTDYIIEFDLSKSDSEEPISDIFDTTQIFKNYTYALDGESFSGYAKQLKIRRVTNGSQTGFRYKEIDPEFRADLGLITRTGFKDLNYWQSLTFRNETGFRKIYFRASNQNRYDHTNKKIRDRLEMQLFFETDLNIKGNFEIKRDFSEKFKVYQFGKQESNEFWLNFSPSERFSFSINGEIGDRIGYNLDNPVIGDFSSLGFTIRYKPTDQLRFDLNYDDAELKSKENNNIFFEGSIVRLATKYSFSNALSFRVNVEKNEFNDNYFLESLFQWKPDPYTIFYAGGSQYFDENNDNFKVMLSQIYVKYQYFFRY
;
A
#
# COMPACT_ATOMS: atom_id res chain seq x y z
N ASP A 1 18.93 -13.95 -15.69
CA ASP A 1 19.29 -12.88 -14.75
C ASP A 1 20.76 -12.97 -14.34
N GLY A 2 21.29 -11.88 -13.83
CA GLY A 2 22.66 -11.84 -13.35
C GLY A 2 22.92 -10.64 -12.44
N ILE A 3 23.85 -10.84 -11.49
CA ILE A 3 24.32 -9.81 -10.57
C ILE A 3 25.83 -9.76 -10.64
N PHE A 4 26.38 -8.59 -10.95
CA PHE A 4 27.81 -8.34 -11.00
C PHE A 4 28.21 -7.29 -9.98
N ASN A 5 29.17 -7.64 -9.13
CA ASN A 5 29.84 -6.70 -8.24
C ASN A 5 31.11 -6.20 -8.93
N VAL A 6 31.14 -4.92 -9.26
CA VAL A 6 32.30 -4.27 -9.89
C VAL A 6 32.97 -3.38 -8.86
N LYS A 7 34.19 -3.74 -8.46
CA LYS A 7 34.85 -3.18 -7.28
C LYS A 7 34.00 -3.37 -6.02
N THR A 8 34.30 -2.64 -4.96
CA THR A 8 33.59 -2.75 -3.67
C THR A 8 32.24 -2.05 -3.67
N ASP A 9 32.01 -1.09 -4.55
CA ASP A 9 30.92 -0.12 -4.42
C ASP A 9 29.83 -0.25 -5.49
N TYR A 10 30.13 -0.90 -6.63
CA TYR A 10 29.19 -0.95 -7.74
C TYR A 10 28.54 -2.31 -7.89
N ILE A 11 27.22 -2.29 -8.05
CA ILE A 11 26.40 -3.48 -8.29
C ILE A 11 25.61 -3.26 -9.57
N ILE A 12 25.73 -4.18 -10.50
CA ILE A 12 24.97 -4.21 -11.76
C ILE A 12 24.08 -5.45 -11.72
N GLU A 13 22.79 -5.26 -11.84
CA GLU A 13 21.77 -6.31 -11.88
C GLU A 13 21.07 -6.24 -13.25
N PHE A 14 20.90 -7.37 -13.89
CA PHE A 14 20.09 -7.43 -15.10
C PHE A 14 19.17 -8.64 -15.08
N ASP A 15 17.97 -8.46 -15.61
CA ASP A 15 16.98 -9.51 -15.81
C ASP A 15 16.47 -9.44 -17.24
N LEU A 16 16.32 -10.61 -17.86
CA LEU A 16 15.69 -10.78 -19.15
C LEU A 16 14.78 -12.00 -19.09
N SER A 17 13.51 -11.78 -19.34
CA SER A 17 12.50 -12.84 -19.40
C SER A 17 11.77 -12.77 -20.73
N LYS A 18 11.41 -13.92 -21.29
CA LYS A 18 10.58 -14.07 -22.47
C LYS A 18 9.34 -14.88 -22.10
N SER A 19 8.20 -14.48 -22.58
CA SER A 19 6.99 -15.30 -22.56
C SER A 19 6.55 -15.60 -24.00
N ASP A 20 6.15 -16.84 -24.23
CA ASP A 20 5.42 -17.26 -25.41
C ASP A 20 4.07 -17.76 -24.92
N SER A 21 2.99 -17.18 -25.38
CA SER A 21 1.63 -17.42 -24.90
C SER A 21 0.68 -17.67 -26.05
N GLU A 22 -0.24 -18.59 -25.86
CA GLU A 22 -1.41 -18.83 -26.72
C GLU A 22 -2.66 -18.66 -25.85
N GLU A 23 -3.56 -17.77 -26.26
CA GLU A 23 -4.77 -17.49 -25.51
C GLU A 23 -5.82 -18.59 -25.73
N PRO A 24 -6.59 -18.92 -24.68
CA PRO A 24 -7.75 -19.79 -24.88
C PRO A 24 -8.82 -19.04 -25.67
N ILE A 25 -9.61 -19.77 -26.44
CA ILE A 25 -10.81 -19.22 -27.08
C ILE A 25 -11.93 -19.18 -26.04
N SER A 26 -12.47 -17.98 -25.74
CA SER A 26 -13.52 -17.80 -24.76
C SER A 26 -14.37 -16.57 -25.05
N ASP A 27 -15.68 -16.74 -25.07
CA ASP A 27 -16.66 -15.65 -25.26
C ASP A 27 -16.83 -14.76 -23.98
N ILE A 28 -16.15 -15.11 -22.86
CA ILE A 28 -16.28 -14.39 -21.60
C ILE A 28 -15.67 -12.98 -21.69
N PHE A 29 -14.65 -12.80 -22.52
CA PHE A 29 -14.00 -11.52 -22.76
C PHE A 29 -14.05 -11.17 -24.25
N ASP A 30 -15.21 -10.74 -24.70
CA ASP A 30 -15.36 -10.14 -26.03
C ASP A 30 -15.12 -8.63 -25.93
N THR A 31 -14.08 -8.13 -26.60
CA THR A 31 -13.73 -6.70 -26.62
C THR A 31 -13.07 -6.33 -27.95
N THR A 32 -13.38 -5.13 -28.42
CA THR A 32 -12.73 -4.53 -29.59
C THR A 32 -11.47 -3.74 -29.24
N GLN A 33 -11.06 -3.71 -27.98
CA GLN A 33 -9.82 -3.05 -27.58
C GLN A 33 -8.61 -3.80 -28.11
N ILE A 34 -7.67 -3.07 -28.67
CA ILE A 34 -6.44 -3.61 -29.27
C ILE A 34 -5.18 -3.13 -28.54
N PHE A 35 -4.15 -3.95 -28.58
CA PHE A 35 -2.79 -3.56 -28.26
C PHE A 35 -1.84 -4.00 -29.38
N LYS A 36 -1.18 -3.05 -30.03
CA LYS A 36 -0.45 -3.29 -31.27
C LYS A 36 -1.32 -3.94 -32.36
N ASN A 37 -1.06 -5.20 -32.70
CA ASN A 37 -1.76 -5.97 -33.73
C ASN A 37 -2.68 -7.06 -33.14
N TYR A 38 -2.88 -7.08 -31.82
CA TYR A 38 -3.62 -8.09 -31.07
C TYR A 38 -4.81 -7.47 -30.38
N THR A 39 -5.77 -8.31 -30.00
CA THR A 39 -6.93 -7.89 -29.22
C THR A 39 -6.72 -8.16 -27.72
N TYR A 40 -7.59 -7.59 -26.87
CA TYR A 40 -7.69 -8.02 -25.47
C TYR A 40 -8.78 -9.08 -25.29
N ALA A 41 -9.43 -9.53 -26.38
CA ALA A 41 -10.34 -10.65 -26.36
C ALA A 41 -9.57 -11.96 -26.17
N LEU A 42 -10.24 -13.01 -25.71
CA LEU A 42 -9.68 -14.35 -25.66
C LEU A 42 -10.10 -15.12 -26.92
N ASP A 43 -9.44 -14.84 -28.04
CA ASP A 43 -9.80 -15.32 -29.38
C ASP A 43 -8.81 -16.33 -29.97
N GLY A 44 -7.86 -16.81 -29.17
CA GLY A 44 -6.89 -17.82 -29.56
C GLY A 44 -5.62 -17.25 -30.18
N GLU A 45 -5.38 -15.95 -30.06
CA GLU A 45 -4.16 -15.32 -30.58
C GLU A 45 -2.90 -15.86 -29.87
N SER A 46 -1.81 -15.96 -30.63
CA SER A 46 -0.48 -16.33 -30.11
C SER A 46 0.46 -15.16 -30.20
N PHE A 47 1.16 -14.85 -29.11
CA PHE A 47 2.09 -13.74 -29.05
C PHE A 47 3.27 -14.02 -28.13
N SER A 48 4.34 -13.26 -28.36
CA SER A 48 5.58 -13.37 -27.61
C SER A 48 6.03 -12.00 -27.14
N GLY A 49 6.41 -11.90 -25.88
CA GLY A 49 6.87 -10.64 -25.27
C GLY A 49 8.09 -10.82 -24.40
N TYR A 50 8.75 -9.71 -24.13
CA TYR A 50 9.91 -9.62 -23.25
C TYR A 50 9.65 -8.74 -22.04
N ALA A 51 10.25 -9.10 -20.92
CA ALA A 51 10.46 -8.23 -19.77
C ALA A 51 11.97 -8.08 -19.56
N LYS A 52 12.45 -6.83 -19.48
CA LYS A 52 13.87 -6.49 -19.35
C LYS A 52 14.05 -5.53 -18.20
N GLN A 53 15.09 -5.74 -17.41
CA GLN A 53 15.50 -4.79 -16.37
C GLN A 53 17.02 -4.69 -16.35
N LEU A 54 17.50 -3.45 -16.23
CA LEU A 54 18.89 -3.14 -15.91
C LEU A 54 18.89 -2.20 -14.72
N LYS A 55 19.65 -2.52 -13.68
CA LYS A 55 19.81 -1.69 -12.49
C LYS A 55 21.28 -1.55 -12.15
N ILE A 56 21.73 -0.32 -12.04
CA ILE A 56 23.12 0.02 -11.70
C ILE A 56 23.07 0.81 -10.41
N ARG A 57 23.83 0.36 -9.41
CA ARG A 57 23.93 1.04 -8.12
C ARG A 57 25.36 1.24 -7.71
N ARG A 58 25.67 2.40 -7.17
CA ARG A 58 26.85 2.64 -6.35
C ARG A 58 26.41 2.74 -4.90
N VAL A 59 26.99 1.93 -4.03
CA VAL A 59 26.66 1.87 -2.61
C VAL A 59 27.92 2.08 -1.80
N THR A 60 27.92 3.11 -0.97
CA THR A 60 28.99 3.44 -0.02
C THR A 60 28.44 3.48 1.39
N ASN A 61 29.30 3.71 2.41
CA ASN A 61 28.89 3.78 3.81
C ASN A 61 28.05 5.01 4.12
N GLY A 62 27.25 5.54 3.47
CA GLY A 62 26.38 6.70 3.78
C GLY A 62 25.74 7.29 2.56
N SER A 63 26.02 6.73 1.38
CA SER A 63 25.47 7.23 0.13
C SER A 63 25.13 6.09 -0.81
N GLN A 64 23.99 6.21 -1.49
CA GLN A 64 23.64 5.32 -2.57
C GLN A 64 23.13 6.14 -3.76
N THR A 65 23.73 5.92 -4.93
CA THR A 65 23.28 6.43 -6.21
C THR A 65 22.80 5.24 -7.03
N GLY A 66 21.68 5.36 -7.73
CA GLY A 66 21.21 4.27 -8.57
C GLY A 66 20.41 4.75 -9.77
N PHE A 67 20.45 3.89 -10.76
CA PHE A 67 19.66 4.00 -11.98
C PHE A 67 19.01 2.66 -12.26
N ARG A 68 17.74 2.68 -12.69
CA ARG A 68 17.01 1.51 -13.14
C ARG A 68 16.30 1.80 -14.45
N TYR A 69 16.53 0.98 -15.43
CA TYR A 69 15.69 0.83 -16.61
C TYR A 69 14.87 -0.44 -16.50
N LYS A 70 13.57 -0.35 -16.75
CA LYS A 70 12.66 -1.51 -16.82
C LYS A 70 11.75 -1.34 -18.02
N GLU A 71 11.64 -2.38 -18.84
CA GLU A 71 10.74 -2.45 -19.98
C GLU A 71 9.94 -3.75 -19.91
N ILE A 72 8.65 -3.66 -20.13
CA ILE A 72 7.78 -4.83 -20.28
C ILE A 72 6.97 -4.62 -21.54
N ASP A 73 7.14 -5.53 -22.50
CA ASP A 73 6.39 -5.49 -23.75
C ASP A 73 4.88 -5.63 -23.51
N PRO A 74 4.03 -5.06 -24.36
CA PRO A 74 2.57 -5.26 -24.25
C PRO A 74 2.15 -6.73 -24.32
N GLU A 75 2.91 -7.53 -25.09
CA GLU A 75 2.66 -8.95 -25.32
C GLU A 75 3.22 -9.86 -24.22
N PHE A 76 3.97 -9.32 -23.25
CA PHE A 76 4.53 -10.14 -22.18
C PHE A 76 3.42 -10.63 -21.23
N ARG A 77 3.43 -11.93 -20.92
CA ARG A 77 2.52 -12.58 -19.98
C ARG A 77 3.29 -13.36 -18.91
N ALA A 78 2.75 -13.42 -17.72
CA ALA A 78 3.26 -14.21 -16.61
C ALA A 78 2.07 -14.73 -15.79
N ASP A 79 1.45 -15.80 -16.24
CA ASP A 79 0.19 -16.32 -15.70
C ASP A 79 0.32 -16.82 -14.25
N LEU A 80 1.52 -17.25 -13.85
CA LEU A 80 1.84 -17.65 -12.48
C LEU A 80 2.41 -16.52 -11.62
N GLY A 81 2.54 -15.31 -12.17
CA GLY A 81 3.11 -14.14 -11.50
C GLY A 81 2.17 -12.93 -11.54
N LEU A 82 2.23 -12.06 -10.52
CA LEU A 82 1.47 -10.83 -10.52
C LEU A 82 2.16 -9.77 -11.36
N ILE A 83 1.70 -9.56 -12.59
CA ILE A 83 2.05 -8.41 -13.42
C ILE A 83 0.83 -7.53 -13.58
N THR A 84 0.84 -6.39 -12.90
CA THR A 84 -0.28 -5.46 -12.89
C THR A 84 -0.34 -4.55 -14.12
N ARG A 85 0.76 -4.48 -14.90
CA ARG A 85 0.85 -3.63 -16.08
C ARG A 85 1.93 -4.11 -17.03
N THR A 86 1.61 -4.11 -18.32
CA THR A 86 2.51 -4.34 -19.45
C THR A 86 2.54 -3.11 -20.37
N GLY A 87 3.36 -3.12 -21.42
CA GLY A 87 3.39 -2.08 -22.42
C GLY A 87 4.01 -0.77 -21.94
N PHE A 88 5.08 -0.82 -21.13
CA PHE A 88 5.74 0.39 -20.64
C PHE A 88 7.25 0.27 -20.58
N LYS A 89 7.91 1.44 -20.60
CA LYS A 89 9.32 1.65 -20.27
C LYS A 89 9.41 2.59 -19.08
N ASP A 90 10.20 2.22 -18.07
CA ASP A 90 10.36 2.96 -16.82
C ASP A 90 11.84 3.27 -16.58
N LEU A 91 12.14 4.55 -16.42
CA LEU A 91 13.46 5.07 -16.09
C LEU A 91 13.37 5.65 -14.68
N ASN A 92 14.15 5.14 -13.76
CA ASN A 92 14.20 5.65 -12.39
C ASN A 92 15.64 5.94 -11.99
N TYR A 93 15.89 7.17 -11.57
CA TYR A 93 17.14 7.61 -10.98
C TYR A 93 16.91 7.99 -9.54
N TRP A 94 17.84 7.65 -8.64
CA TRP A 94 17.78 8.06 -7.25
C TRP A 94 19.16 8.31 -6.65
N GLN A 95 19.17 9.22 -5.67
CA GLN A 95 20.28 9.51 -4.78
C GLN A 95 19.76 9.43 -3.35
N SER A 96 20.49 8.76 -2.46
CA SER A 96 20.22 8.80 -1.04
C SER A 96 21.47 9.05 -0.22
N LEU A 97 21.28 9.69 0.93
CA LEU A 97 22.30 9.96 1.94
C LEU A 97 21.82 9.41 3.29
N THR A 98 22.70 8.77 4.02
CA THR A 98 22.40 8.21 5.34
C THR A 98 23.48 8.67 6.32
N PHE A 99 23.06 9.34 7.37
CA PHE A 99 23.88 9.73 8.52
C PHE A 99 23.48 8.86 9.71
N ARG A 100 24.46 8.40 10.48
CA ARG A 100 24.26 7.51 11.63
C ARG A 100 25.01 8.02 12.84
N ASN A 101 24.37 7.84 14.01
CA ASN A 101 24.96 8.21 15.31
C ASN A 101 25.35 9.69 15.40
N GLU A 102 24.54 10.56 14.81
CA GLU A 102 24.62 12.00 14.99
C GLU A 102 23.98 12.38 16.34
N THR A 103 24.34 13.55 16.88
CA THR A 103 23.84 14.00 18.18
C THR A 103 22.31 13.99 18.25
N GLY A 104 21.75 13.14 19.10
CA GLY A 104 20.29 12.97 19.28
C GLY A 104 19.58 12.13 18.22
N PHE A 105 20.31 11.70 17.18
CA PHE A 105 19.75 10.89 16.10
C PHE A 105 20.56 9.61 15.89
N ARG A 106 19.87 8.46 15.89
CA ARG A 106 20.46 7.18 15.49
C ARG A 106 20.62 7.09 13.99
N LYS A 107 19.68 7.69 13.24
CA LYS A 107 19.67 7.66 11.79
C LYS A 107 18.93 8.89 11.23
N ILE A 108 19.56 9.51 10.23
CA ILE A 108 18.91 10.46 9.32
C ILE A 108 19.12 9.91 7.92
N TYR A 109 18.05 9.84 7.14
CA TYR A 109 18.08 9.34 5.76
C TYR A 109 17.34 10.32 4.86
N PHE A 110 18.03 10.77 3.84
CA PHE A 110 17.47 11.59 2.77
C PHE A 110 17.52 10.83 1.47
N ARG A 111 16.45 10.92 0.67
CA ARG A 111 16.41 10.37 -0.67
C ARG A 111 15.70 11.34 -1.60
N ALA A 112 16.25 11.49 -2.82
CA ALA A 112 15.57 12.09 -3.96
C ALA A 112 15.53 11.08 -5.09
N SER A 113 14.41 10.99 -5.79
CA SER A 113 14.25 10.12 -6.96
C SER A 113 13.43 10.81 -8.04
N ASN A 114 13.77 10.50 -9.29
CA ASN A 114 12.99 10.90 -10.45
C ASN A 114 12.62 9.66 -11.25
N GLN A 115 11.33 9.53 -11.56
CA GLN A 115 10.77 8.43 -12.35
C GLN A 115 10.12 8.99 -13.61
N ASN A 116 10.56 8.49 -14.75
CA ASN A 116 9.94 8.76 -16.05
C ASN A 116 9.43 7.46 -16.64
N ARG A 117 8.12 7.40 -16.92
CA ARG A 117 7.50 6.24 -17.55
C ARG A 117 6.90 6.62 -18.90
N TYR A 118 7.13 5.75 -19.87
CA TYR A 118 6.63 5.88 -21.24
C TYR A 118 5.80 4.65 -21.57
N ASP A 119 4.77 4.81 -22.40
CA ASP A 119 4.06 3.68 -22.99
C ASP A 119 4.89 3.07 -24.14
N HIS A 120 4.41 1.98 -24.71
CA HIS A 120 5.06 1.28 -25.82
C HIS A 120 5.22 2.13 -27.09
N THR A 121 4.45 3.24 -27.24
CA THR A 121 4.57 4.20 -28.32
C THR A 121 5.58 5.33 -28.02
N ASN A 122 6.31 5.23 -26.91
CA ASN A 122 7.23 6.23 -26.36
C ASN A 122 6.54 7.55 -25.91
N LYS A 123 5.22 7.55 -25.74
CA LYS A 123 4.53 8.67 -25.13
C LYS A 123 4.74 8.65 -23.62
N LYS A 124 5.14 9.78 -23.03
CA LYS A 124 5.31 9.90 -21.58
C LYS A 124 3.96 9.76 -20.87
N ILE A 125 3.85 8.83 -19.94
CA ILE A 125 2.64 8.53 -19.16
C ILE A 125 2.82 8.76 -17.66
N ARG A 126 4.04 8.99 -17.19
CA ARG A 126 4.38 9.48 -15.85
C ARG A 126 5.69 10.23 -15.84
N ASP A 127 5.74 11.29 -15.07
CA ASP A 127 6.95 12.05 -14.74
C ASP A 127 6.83 12.46 -13.28
N ARG A 128 7.61 11.84 -12.39
CA ARG A 128 7.51 12.06 -10.94
C ARG A 128 8.85 12.40 -10.34
N LEU A 129 8.88 13.44 -9.53
CA LEU A 129 9.94 13.74 -8.58
C LEU A 129 9.45 13.43 -7.16
N GLU A 130 10.25 12.71 -6.41
CA GLU A 130 9.96 12.33 -5.02
C GLU A 130 11.15 12.65 -4.14
N MET A 131 10.91 13.28 -3.01
CA MET A 131 11.91 13.58 -1.98
C MET A 131 11.41 13.04 -0.65
N GLN A 132 12.29 12.36 0.07
CA GLN A 132 11.99 11.71 1.34
C GLN A 132 13.04 12.10 2.38
N LEU A 133 12.58 12.44 3.56
CA LEU A 133 13.38 12.60 4.77
C LEU A 133 12.86 11.65 5.84
N PHE A 134 13.66 10.67 6.23
CA PHE A 134 13.39 9.79 7.36
C PHE A 134 14.39 10.06 8.48
N PHE A 135 13.92 9.98 9.71
CA PHE A 135 14.78 10.06 10.89
C PHE A 135 14.36 9.10 11.99
N GLU A 136 15.32 8.73 12.81
CA GLU A 136 15.17 7.96 14.03
C GLU A 136 16.03 8.59 15.13
N THR A 137 15.40 8.92 16.28
CA THR A 137 16.06 9.57 17.41
C THR A 137 16.41 8.61 18.54
N ASP A 138 17.24 9.04 19.46
CA ASP A 138 17.55 8.30 20.68
C ASP A 138 16.35 8.14 21.63
N LEU A 139 15.35 9.01 21.51
CA LEU A 139 14.10 8.98 22.27
C LEU A 139 13.03 8.03 21.71
N ASN A 140 13.41 7.13 20.79
CA ASN A 140 12.48 6.24 20.09
C ASN A 140 11.37 6.97 19.31
N ILE A 141 11.67 8.16 18.80
CA ILE A 141 10.84 8.86 17.82
C ILE A 141 11.38 8.51 16.43
N LYS A 142 10.49 8.07 15.54
CA LYS A 142 10.77 7.87 14.12
C LYS A 142 9.83 8.73 13.32
N GLY A 143 10.31 9.29 12.23
CA GLY A 143 9.47 10.08 11.35
C GLY A 143 9.91 9.99 9.90
N ASN A 144 8.96 10.23 9.02
CA ASN A 144 9.16 10.34 7.59
C ASN A 144 8.35 11.52 7.06
N PHE A 145 8.97 12.30 6.20
CA PHE A 145 8.33 13.32 5.39
C PHE A 145 8.61 13.02 3.93
N GLU A 146 7.59 13.08 3.11
CA GLU A 146 7.68 12.80 1.69
C GLU A 146 6.98 13.88 0.88
N ILE A 147 7.65 14.36 -0.14
CA ILE A 147 7.16 15.35 -1.08
C ILE A 147 7.13 14.69 -2.45
N LYS A 148 5.96 14.63 -3.07
CA LYS A 148 5.76 14.11 -4.43
C LYS A 148 5.32 15.22 -5.36
N ARG A 149 5.90 15.24 -6.55
CA ARG A 149 5.55 16.15 -7.65
C ARG A 149 5.39 15.31 -8.91
N ASP A 150 4.15 15.09 -9.32
CA ASP A 150 3.81 14.44 -10.57
C ASP A 150 3.59 15.51 -11.65
N PHE A 151 4.48 15.58 -12.62
CA PHE A 151 4.36 16.53 -13.73
C PHE A 151 3.44 16.01 -14.83
N SER A 152 3.23 14.71 -14.88
CA SER A 152 2.34 14.04 -15.82
C SER A 152 1.93 12.68 -15.29
N GLU A 153 0.63 12.36 -15.35
CA GLU A 153 0.11 11.03 -15.08
C GLU A 153 -1.02 10.68 -16.05
N LYS A 154 -0.97 9.47 -16.62
CA LYS A 154 -2.02 8.93 -17.48
C LYS A 154 -2.81 7.84 -16.75
N PHE A 155 -4.14 8.01 -16.72
CA PHE A 155 -5.07 7.01 -16.22
C PHE A 155 -6.18 6.77 -17.26
N LYS A 156 -6.27 5.57 -17.78
CA LYS A 156 -7.17 5.21 -18.89
C LYS A 156 -6.94 6.16 -20.09
N VAL A 157 -7.97 6.89 -20.51
CA VAL A 157 -7.93 7.88 -21.59
C VAL A 157 -7.52 9.27 -21.12
N TYR A 158 -7.56 9.52 -19.81
CA TYR A 158 -7.26 10.82 -19.20
C TYR A 158 -5.78 11.05 -19.05
N GLN A 159 -5.33 12.29 -19.32
CA GLN A 159 -3.97 12.74 -19.05
C GLN A 159 -4.04 13.89 -18.04
N PHE A 160 -3.46 13.68 -16.89
CA PHE A 160 -3.40 14.67 -15.82
C PHE A 160 -2.06 15.42 -15.87
N GLY A 161 -2.12 16.71 -15.56
CA GLY A 161 -0.96 17.59 -15.47
C GLY A 161 -0.30 17.52 -14.08
N LYS A 162 0.23 18.67 -13.68
CA LYS A 162 0.96 18.82 -12.43
C LYS A 162 0.08 18.52 -11.22
N GLN A 163 0.59 17.67 -10.33
CA GLN A 163 0.03 17.32 -9.04
C GLN A 163 1.11 17.38 -7.97
N GLU A 164 0.75 17.82 -6.78
CA GLU A 164 1.66 17.96 -5.66
C GLU A 164 1.03 17.34 -4.42
N SER A 165 1.73 16.41 -3.76
CA SER A 165 1.32 15.89 -2.46
C SER A 165 2.47 15.88 -1.47
N ASN A 166 2.12 16.05 -0.20
CA ASN A 166 3.04 16.00 0.92
C ASN A 166 2.48 15.02 1.94
N GLU A 167 3.30 14.04 2.30
CA GLU A 167 2.93 12.99 3.24
C GLU A 167 3.87 13.04 4.44
N PHE A 168 3.36 12.73 5.61
CA PHE A 168 4.17 12.54 6.80
C PHE A 168 3.67 11.39 7.65
N TRP A 169 4.57 10.80 8.40
CA TRP A 169 4.22 9.98 9.55
C TRP A 169 5.26 10.17 10.66
N LEU A 170 4.78 10.09 11.89
CA LEU A 170 5.59 10.10 13.10
C LEU A 170 5.17 8.93 13.99
N ASN A 171 6.14 8.27 14.59
CA ASN A 171 5.92 7.23 15.59
C ASN A 171 6.73 7.56 16.83
N PHE A 172 6.11 7.49 17.98
CA PHE A 172 6.70 7.62 19.28
C PHE A 172 6.42 6.37 20.12
N SER A 173 7.48 5.67 20.53
CA SER A 173 7.38 4.43 21.29
C SER A 173 8.31 4.48 22.50
N PRO A 174 7.95 5.23 23.56
CA PRO A 174 8.82 5.43 24.74
C PRO A 174 9.00 4.14 25.57
N SER A 175 8.10 3.16 25.42
CA SER A 175 8.16 1.89 26.11
C SER A 175 7.48 0.79 25.31
N GLU A 176 7.65 -0.47 25.71
CA GLU A 176 6.92 -1.60 25.13
C GLU A 176 5.41 -1.56 25.44
N ARG A 177 5.00 -0.76 26.42
CA ARG A 177 3.60 -0.63 26.86
C ARG A 177 2.82 0.48 26.18
N PHE A 178 3.52 1.42 25.54
CA PHE A 178 2.88 2.55 24.87
C PHE A 178 3.55 2.88 23.56
N SER A 179 2.75 3.02 22.50
CA SER A 179 3.16 3.64 21.26
C SER A 179 2.04 4.51 20.69
N PHE A 180 2.45 5.62 20.09
CA PHE A 180 1.60 6.54 19.37
C PHE A 180 2.17 6.76 17.98
N SER A 181 1.33 6.70 16.97
CA SER A 181 1.68 7.07 15.60
C SER A 181 0.67 8.06 15.06
N ILE A 182 1.15 9.01 14.27
CA ILE A 182 0.31 9.92 13.50
C ILE A 182 0.83 9.95 12.06
N ASN A 183 -0.07 9.99 11.09
CA ASN A 183 0.23 10.13 9.68
C ASN A 183 -0.76 11.07 9.02
N GLY A 184 -0.36 11.66 7.92
CA GLY A 184 -1.25 12.52 7.13
C GLY A 184 -0.71 12.76 5.73
N GLU A 185 -1.61 13.15 4.86
CA GLU A 185 -1.33 13.57 3.49
C GLU A 185 -2.16 14.81 3.17
N ILE A 186 -1.53 15.78 2.50
CA ILE A 186 -2.20 16.95 1.94
C ILE A 186 -1.69 17.20 0.54
N GLY A 187 -2.57 17.58 -0.37
CA GLY A 187 -2.21 17.95 -1.73
C GLY A 187 -3.21 17.49 -2.78
N ASP A 188 -2.72 17.20 -3.94
CA ASP A 188 -3.51 16.82 -5.09
C ASP A 188 -3.67 15.31 -5.18
N ARG A 189 -4.89 14.86 -5.45
CA ARG A 189 -5.18 13.45 -5.72
C ARG A 189 -6.20 13.29 -6.84
N ILE A 190 -6.01 12.29 -7.67
CA ILE A 190 -6.99 11.94 -8.71
C ILE A 190 -8.12 11.14 -8.08
N GLY A 191 -9.35 11.57 -8.29
CA GLY A 191 -10.56 10.81 -7.94
C GLY A 191 -10.78 9.69 -8.96
N TYR A 192 -10.08 8.58 -8.82
CA TYR A 192 -10.11 7.46 -9.77
C TYR A 192 -11.46 6.75 -9.86
N ASN A 193 -12.26 6.82 -8.81
CA ASN A 193 -13.57 6.17 -8.72
C ASN A 193 -14.72 7.05 -9.21
N LEU A 194 -14.43 8.28 -9.64
CA LEU A 194 -15.42 9.15 -10.26
C LEU A 194 -15.70 8.71 -11.70
N ASP A 195 -16.92 8.91 -12.18
CA ASP A 195 -17.31 8.64 -13.58
C ASP A 195 -16.39 9.36 -14.56
N ASN A 196 -16.05 10.62 -14.24
CA ASN A 196 -15.05 11.42 -14.92
C ASN A 196 -13.92 11.74 -13.93
N PRO A 197 -12.80 10.99 -13.95
CA PRO A 197 -11.69 11.23 -13.06
C PRO A 197 -11.12 12.64 -13.20
N VAL A 198 -10.98 13.34 -12.08
CA VAL A 198 -10.45 14.71 -12.00
C VAL A 198 -9.44 14.83 -10.86
N ILE A 199 -8.57 15.84 -10.92
CA ILE A 199 -7.68 16.18 -9.80
C ILE A 199 -8.49 17.00 -8.79
N GLY A 200 -8.49 16.57 -7.54
CA GLY A 200 -9.08 17.28 -6.41
C GLY A 200 -8.04 17.64 -5.34
N ASP A 201 -8.45 18.50 -4.41
CA ASP A 201 -7.71 18.77 -3.18
C ASP A 201 -8.00 17.66 -2.20
N PHE A 202 -6.95 16.99 -1.75
CA PHE A 202 -7.00 15.85 -0.83
C PHE A 202 -6.36 16.20 0.50
N SER A 203 -7.01 15.78 1.57
CA SER A 203 -6.44 15.76 2.90
C SER A 203 -6.77 14.46 3.61
N SER A 204 -5.84 13.95 4.40
CA SER A 204 -6.09 12.85 5.32
C SER A 204 -5.27 12.98 6.58
N LEU A 205 -5.82 12.48 7.69
CA LEU A 205 -5.16 12.41 8.98
C LEU A 205 -5.49 11.07 9.63
N GLY A 206 -4.45 10.35 10.05
CA GLY A 206 -4.62 9.12 10.79
C GLY A 206 -3.82 9.13 12.07
N PHE A 207 -4.31 8.45 13.12
CA PHE A 207 -3.50 8.14 14.28
C PHE A 207 -3.77 6.74 14.81
N THR A 208 -2.74 6.16 15.40
CA THR A 208 -2.80 4.86 16.07
C THR A 208 -2.25 5.00 17.48
N ILE A 209 -3.01 4.59 18.47
CA ILE A 209 -2.58 4.48 19.87
C ILE A 209 -2.59 3.01 20.24
N ARG A 210 -1.46 2.53 20.73
CA ARG A 210 -1.35 1.19 21.30
C ARG A 210 -0.97 1.32 22.77
N TYR A 211 -1.80 0.78 23.66
CA TYR A 211 -1.60 0.89 25.09
C TYR A 211 -1.79 -0.45 25.79
N LYS A 212 -0.81 -0.85 26.56
CA LYS A 212 -0.76 -2.10 27.33
C LYS A 212 -0.60 -1.75 28.82
N PRO A 213 -1.69 -1.39 29.54
CA PRO A 213 -1.61 -1.00 30.94
C PRO A 213 -1.10 -2.11 31.85
N THR A 214 -1.43 -3.38 31.54
CA THR A 214 -0.93 -4.57 32.20
C THR A 214 -0.45 -5.59 31.19
N ASP A 215 0.20 -6.66 31.62
CA ASP A 215 0.60 -7.75 30.72
C ASP A 215 -0.59 -8.51 30.12
N GLN A 216 -1.74 -8.41 30.77
CA GLN A 216 -2.97 -9.07 30.36
C GLN A 216 -3.85 -8.23 29.45
N LEU A 217 -3.84 -6.89 29.59
CA LEU A 217 -4.75 -6.00 28.90
C LEU A 217 -4.06 -5.14 27.86
N ARG A 218 -4.61 -5.10 26.65
CA ARG A 218 -4.12 -4.30 25.53
C ARG A 218 -5.28 -3.60 24.82
N PHE A 219 -5.07 -2.35 24.49
CA PHE A 219 -5.91 -1.51 23.66
C PHE A 219 -5.14 -1.09 22.41
N ASP A 220 -5.78 -1.18 21.26
CA ASP A 220 -5.32 -0.63 19.98
C ASP A 220 -6.45 0.26 19.45
N LEU A 221 -6.22 1.57 19.40
CA LEU A 221 -7.13 2.55 18.82
C LEU A 221 -6.54 3.05 17.50
N ASN A 222 -7.31 2.99 16.42
CA ASN A 222 -6.99 3.57 15.14
C ASN A 222 -8.08 4.56 14.76
N TYR A 223 -7.68 5.69 14.22
CA TYR A 223 -8.52 6.71 13.60
C TYR A 223 -7.91 7.07 12.26
N ASP A 224 -8.72 7.08 11.22
CA ASP A 224 -8.36 7.53 9.88
C ASP A 224 -9.47 8.40 9.35
N ASP A 225 -9.10 9.58 8.86
CA ASP A 225 -9.98 10.57 8.24
C ASP A 225 -9.46 10.89 6.84
N ALA A 226 -10.35 11.12 5.88
CA ALA A 226 -9.98 11.56 4.55
C ALA A 226 -11.09 12.36 3.87
N GLU A 227 -10.67 13.39 3.15
CA GLU A 227 -11.52 14.22 2.31
C GLU A 227 -10.90 14.38 0.92
N LEU A 228 -11.70 14.31 -0.13
CA LEU A 228 -11.35 14.75 -1.47
C LEU A 228 -12.43 15.70 -1.99
N LYS A 229 -12.03 16.87 -2.44
CA LYS A 229 -12.93 17.90 -2.96
C LYS A 229 -12.44 18.51 -4.28
N SER A 230 -13.39 19.07 -5.01
CA SER A 230 -13.14 19.76 -6.27
C SER A 230 -12.31 21.01 -6.04
N LYS A 231 -11.27 21.21 -6.86
CA LYS A 231 -10.47 22.46 -6.90
C LYS A 231 -11.24 23.66 -7.42
N GLU A 232 -12.31 23.44 -8.20
CA GLU A 232 -13.01 24.51 -8.90
C GLU A 232 -14.12 25.12 -8.04
N ASN A 233 -14.88 24.28 -7.32
CA ASN A 233 -16.10 24.70 -6.64
C ASN A 233 -16.23 24.18 -5.20
N ASN A 234 -15.19 23.54 -4.66
CA ASN A 234 -15.14 22.93 -3.33
C ASN A 234 -16.22 21.85 -3.09
N ASN A 235 -16.86 21.33 -4.13
CA ASN A 235 -17.77 20.21 -3.98
C ASN A 235 -17.00 18.99 -3.45
N ILE A 236 -17.54 18.35 -2.43
CA ILE A 236 -16.95 17.16 -1.81
C ILE A 236 -17.25 15.96 -2.69
N PHE A 237 -16.21 15.24 -3.10
CA PHE A 237 -16.32 13.98 -3.84
C PHE A 237 -16.49 12.80 -2.88
N PHE A 238 -15.76 12.82 -1.77
CA PHE A 238 -15.95 11.96 -0.62
C PHE A 238 -15.34 12.59 0.62
N GLU A 239 -15.91 12.30 1.76
CA GLU A 239 -15.40 12.61 3.08
C GLU A 239 -15.86 11.54 4.07
N GLY A 240 -15.13 11.35 5.14
CA GLY A 240 -15.52 10.47 6.22
C GLY A 240 -14.36 10.06 7.10
N SER A 241 -14.69 9.39 8.18
CA SER A 241 -13.70 8.83 9.10
C SER A 241 -14.00 7.37 9.43
N ILE A 242 -12.93 6.65 9.84
CA ILE A 242 -13.02 5.30 10.40
C ILE A 242 -12.38 5.33 11.78
N VAL A 243 -13.15 4.93 12.80
CA VAL A 243 -12.64 4.73 14.16
C VAL A 243 -12.70 3.25 14.49
N ARG A 244 -11.59 2.66 14.88
CA ARG A 244 -11.51 1.25 15.29
C ARG A 244 -10.85 1.14 16.66
N LEU A 245 -11.53 0.48 17.61
CA LEU A 245 -10.99 0.09 18.90
C LEU A 245 -10.93 -1.42 18.99
N ALA A 246 -9.72 -1.97 19.15
CA ALA A 246 -9.50 -3.37 19.48
C ALA A 246 -9.03 -3.50 20.93
N THR A 247 -9.73 -4.31 21.71
CA THR A 247 -9.38 -4.61 23.09
C THR A 247 -9.12 -6.09 23.23
N LYS A 248 -7.98 -6.45 23.80
CA LYS A 248 -7.63 -7.84 24.10
C LYS A 248 -7.33 -8.01 25.58
N TYR A 249 -8.00 -8.97 26.21
CA TYR A 249 -7.70 -9.41 27.57
C TYR A 249 -7.21 -10.86 27.56
N SER A 250 -6.02 -11.11 28.10
CA SER A 250 -5.43 -12.44 28.24
C SER A 250 -5.58 -12.91 29.70
N PHE A 251 -6.52 -13.80 29.97
CA PHE A 251 -6.74 -14.38 31.30
C PHE A 251 -5.54 -15.23 31.73
N SER A 252 -4.92 -15.89 30.75
CA SER A 252 -3.70 -16.68 30.91
C SER A 252 -2.98 -16.76 29.55
N ASN A 253 -1.84 -17.46 29.50
CA ASN A 253 -1.16 -17.78 28.22
C ASN A 253 -2.01 -18.64 27.27
N ALA A 254 -2.97 -19.38 27.83
CA ALA A 254 -3.84 -20.28 27.09
C ALA A 254 -5.20 -19.65 26.73
N LEU A 255 -5.63 -18.60 27.41
CA LEU A 255 -6.99 -18.11 27.33
C LEU A 255 -7.03 -16.62 27.12
N SER A 256 -7.68 -16.16 26.04
CA SER A 256 -7.86 -14.75 25.75
C SER A 256 -9.24 -14.44 25.16
N PHE A 257 -9.67 -13.18 25.36
CA PHE A 257 -10.87 -12.62 24.79
C PHE A 257 -10.51 -11.32 24.07
N ARG A 258 -11.06 -11.12 22.87
CA ARG A 258 -10.87 -9.92 22.07
C ARG A 258 -12.23 -9.33 21.65
N VAL A 259 -12.33 -8.02 21.67
CA VAL A 259 -13.44 -7.26 21.13
C VAL A 259 -12.88 -6.22 20.18
N ASN A 260 -13.44 -6.13 18.98
CA ASN A 260 -13.21 -5.10 17.99
C ASN A 260 -14.50 -4.32 17.77
N VAL A 261 -14.43 -3.00 17.84
CA VAL A 261 -15.53 -2.09 17.52
C VAL A 261 -15.02 -1.14 16.45
N GLU A 262 -15.78 -0.95 15.40
CA GLU A 262 -15.49 -0.01 14.33
C GLU A 262 -16.72 0.82 13.98
N LYS A 263 -16.51 2.12 13.78
CA LYS A 263 -17.44 3.02 13.10
C LYS A 263 -16.80 3.45 11.79
N ASN A 264 -17.54 3.34 10.69
CA ASN A 264 -17.11 3.73 9.37
C ASN A 264 -18.13 4.71 8.77
N GLU A 265 -17.75 5.99 8.72
CA GLU A 265 -18.60 7.06 8.20
C GLU A 265 -18.68 7.08 6.67
N PHE A 266 -17.72 6.49 5.96
CA PHE A 266 -17.80 6.38 4.49
C PHE A 266 -18.98 5.51 4.02
N ASN A 267 -19.42 4.58 4.85
CA ASN A 267 -20.46 3.61 4.54
C ASN A 267 -21.61 3.64 5.58
N ASP A 268 -21.63 4.60 6.48
CA ASP A 268 -22.61 4.77 7.58
C ASP A 268 -22.88 3.47 8.36
N ASN A 269 -21.81 2.73 8.67
CA ASN A 269 -21.95 1.44 9.34
C ASN A 269 -21.09 1.30 10.59
N TYR A 270 -21.52 0.37 11.44
CA TYR A 270 -20.78 -0.08 12.62
C TYR A 270 -20.50 -1.57 12.50
N PHE A 271 -19.36 -1.96 12.99
CA PHE A 271 -18.95 -3.36 13.09
C PHE A 271 -18.55 -3.69 14.52
N LEU A 272 -19.10 -4.78 15.04
CA LEU A 272 -18.73 -5.35 16.34
C LEU A 272 -18.31 -6.80 16.13
N GLU A 273 -17.11 -7.15 16.59
CA GLU A 273 -16.64 -8.52 16.64
C GLU A 273 -16.19 -8.88 18.05
N SER A 274 -16.56 -10.06 18.53
CA SER A 274 -16.03 -10.65 19.75
C SER A 274 -15.45 -12.03 19.47
N LEU A 275 -14.30 -12.34 20.07
CA LEU A 275 -13.59 -13.59 19.88
C LEU A 275 -13.02 -14.08 21.19
N PHE A 276 -13.46 -15.26 21.58
CA PHE A 276 -12.86 -16.06 22.64
C PHE A 276 -11.91 -17.07 22.01
N GLN A 277 -10.69 -17.16 22.53
CA GLN A 277 -9.66 -18.11 22.09
C GLN A 277 -9.12 -18.89 23.28
N TRP A 278 -9.13 -20.22 23.16
CA TRP A 278 -8.53 -21.11 24.12
C TRP A 278 -7.51 -22.03 23.43
N LYS A 279 -6.26 -21.95 23.91
CA LYS A 279 -5.10 -22.70 23.40
C LYS A 279 -4.40 -23.38 24.55
N PRO A 280 -4.93 -24.55 25.05
CA PRO A 280 -4.38 -25.26 26.22
C PRO A 280 -2.97 -25.77 25.98
N ASP A 281 -2.64 -26.12 24.75
CA ASP A 281 -1.35 -26.69 24.34
C ASP A 281 -0.99 -26.18 22.92
N PRO A 282 0.25 -26.42 22.40
CA PRO A 282 0.65 -25.94 21.08
C PRO A 282 -0.13 -26.53 19.89
N TYR A 283 -0.83 -27.63 20.10
CA TYR A 283 -1.49 -28.40 19.05
C TYR A 283 -3.01 -28.16 18.99
N THR A 284 -3.59 -27.68 20.09
CA THR A 284 -5.03 -27.53 20.25
C THR A 284 -5.42 -26.07 20.30
N ILE A 285 -6.33 -25.64 19.42
CA ILE A 285 -6.89 -24.29 19.43
C ILE A 285 -8.41 -24.38 19.29
N PHE A 286 -9.12 -23.72 20.18
CA PHE A 286 -10.55 -23.52 20.13
C PHE A 286 -10.87 -22.03 20.01
N TYR A 287 -11.77 -21.68 19.10
CA TYR A 287 -12.30 -20.35 18.91
C TYR A 287 -13.83 -20.37 19.01
N ALA A 288 -14.38 -19.41 19.71
CA ALA A 288 -15.81 -19.13 19.68
C ALA A 288 -15.99 -17.59 19.57
N GLY A 289 -16.82 -17.14 18.66
CA GLY A 289 -16.98 -15.71 18.42
C GLY A 289 -18.22 -15.38 17.63
N GLY A 290 -18.41 -14.09 17.45
CA GLY A 290 -19.47 -13.56 16.62
C GLY A 290 -19.13 -12.18 16.11
N SER A 291 -19.74 -11.81 15.00
CA SER A 291 -19.66 -10.47 14.44
C SER A 291 -21.04 -9.95 14.06
N GLN A 292 -21.21 -8.66 14.15
CA GLN A 292 -22.43 -7.95 13.77
C GLN A 292 -22.07 -6.70 12.98
N TYR A 293 -22.81 -6.48 11.89
CA TYR A 293 -22.82 -5.25 11.12
C TYR A 293 -24.13 -4.54 11.35
N PHE A 294 -24.04 -3.24 11.63
CA PHE A 294 -25.18 -2.37 11.82
C PHE A 294 -25.09 -1.24 10.80
N ASP A 295 -26.23 -0.89 10.23
CA ASP A 295 -26.42 0.29 9.40
C ASP A 295 -27.10 1.39 10.21
N GLU A 296 -26.63 2.63 10.09
CA GLU A 296 -27.20 3.81 10.74
C GLU A 296 -28.07 4.56 9.74
N ASN A 297 -29.37 4.26 9.69
CA ASN A 297 -30.33 5.00 8.89
C ASN A 297 -31.26 5.83 9.79
N ASN A 298 -31.21 7.16 9.72
CA ASN A 298 -32.09 8.09 10.44
C ASN A 298 -32.21 7.80 11.95
N ASP A 299 -31.07 7.72 12.64
CA ASP A 299 -30.97 7.43 14.09
C ASP A 299 -31.47 6.02 14.51
N ASN A 300 -31.75 5.15 13.58
CA ASN A 300 -32.13 3.77 13.85
C ASN A 300 -31.01 2.80 13.46
N PHE A 301 -30.49 2.09 14.46
CA PHE A 301 -29.52 0.99 14.24
C PHE A 301 -30.26 -0.25 13.74
N LYS A 302 -29.95 -0.65 12.51
CA LYS A 302 -30.49 -1.88 11.93
C LYS A 302 -29.37 -2.92 11.79
N VAL A 303 -29.58 -4.10 12.36
CA VAL A 303 -28.66 -5.23 12.15
C VAL A 303 -28.79 -5.69 10.69
N MET A 304 -27.70 -5.56 9.95
CA MET A 304 -27.63 -5.99 8.55
C MET A 304 -27.13 -7.44 8.42
N LEU A 305 -26.17 -7.79 9.26
CA LEU A 305 -25.59 -9.13 9.26
C LEU A 305 -25.19 -9.50 10.70
N SER A 306 -25.54 -10.72 11.10
CA SER A 306 -25.06 -11.31 12.36
C SER A 306 -24.52 -12.70 12.07
N GLN A 307 -23.32 -12.98 12.54
CA GLN A 307 -22.64 -14.24 12.35
C GLN A 307 -22.10 -14.75 13.69
N ILE A 308 -22.31 -16.03 13.98
CA ILE A 308 -21.71 -16.74 15.09
C ILE A 308 -20.88 -17.88 14.52
N TYR A 309 -19.68 -18.07 15.03
CA TYR A 309 -18.81 -19.14 14.58
C TYR A 309 -18.11 -19.82 15.75
N VAL A 310 -17.87 -21.11 15.57
CA VAL A 310 -17.06 -21.95 16.46
C VAL A 310 -16.08 -22.71 15.59
N LYS A 311 -14.81 -22.69 15.95
CA LYS A 311 -13.76 -23.43 15.26
C LYS A 311 -12.91 -24.19 16.26
N TYR A 312 -12.74 -25.48 16.01
CA TYR A 312 -11.77 -26.31 16.70
C TYR A 312 -10.70 -26.76 15.72
N GLN A 313 -9.44 -26.66 16.12
CA GLN A 313 -8.29 -27.03 15.33
C GLN A 313 -7.33 -27.87 16.17
N TYR A 314 -6.96 -29.02 15.65
CA TYR A 314 -5.97 -29.92 16.26
C TYR A 314 -4.90 -30.29 15.23
N PHE A 315 -3.64 -30.12 15.58
CA PHE A 315 -2.51 -30.48 14.74
C PHE A 315 -1.97 -31.87 15.15
N PHE A 316 -2.13 -32.85 14.27
CA PHE A 316 -1.53 -34.16 14.43
C PHE A 316 -0.03 -34.06 14.11
N ARG A 317 0.78 -34.62 15.00
CA ARG A 317 2.21 -34.82 14.77
C ARG A 317 2.43 -36.31 14.57
N TYR A 318 2.86 -36.70 13.36
CA TYR A 318 3.30 -38.06 13.04
C TYR A 318 4.76 -38.26 13.41
#